data_878bd53d5bbf6ddbe0de25e3d4318d72
#
_entry.id   878bd53d5bbf6ddbe0de25e3d4318d72
#
_cell.length_a   1.000
_cell.length_b   1.000
_cell.length_c   1.000
_cell.angle_alpha   90.00
_cell.angle_beta   90.00
_cell.angle_gamma   90.00
#
_symmetry.space_group_name_H-M   'P 1'
#
loop_
_entity.id
_entity.type
_entity.pdbx_description
1 polymer ?
#
loop_
_entity_poly.entity_id
_entity_poly.type
_entity_poly.pdbx_seq_one_letter_code
_entity_poly.pdbx_strand_id
1 'polypeptide(L)'
;DDLYTTKYEVSANRKVEDSGASVNLKHSLTRNDQDSDASHSNLLAFDYVRPLLQNKDGLNDRLATDLASLDLMAKQVSLEEQAETFLASKLSKFIDLALKQEVVKNHQIALDLSKQQLDLDEEKYENSLIDKSVLIQQKDSYVKAKQQLLQSSKELIIERRELANLIGLKESDMIVDLDLFEVHNLTEIEPSSFVKDSRLIQKFDFDKARFQRQLITFEDKTMPSVNLNLGLSSLGKNDKYFGSFGNRDYSWSVGVDISYPLG
;
A
#
# COMPACT_ATOMS: atom_id res chain seq x y z
N ASP A 1 -6.66 -42.86 46.82
CA ASP A 1 -5.65 -43.22 45.82
C ASP A 1 -5.45 -42.03 44.89
N ASP A 2 -4.38 -41.29 45.12
CA ASP A 2 -4.07 -40.10 44.29
C ASP A 2 -3.24 -40.53 43.07
N LEU A 3 -3.80 -40.33 41.88
CA LEU A 3 -3.10 -40.57 40.62
C LEU A 3 -2.44 -39.25 40.16
N TYR A 4 -1.10 -39.23 40.07
CA TYR A 4 -0.35 -38.10 39.53
C TYR A 4 0.14 -38.41 38.11
N THR A 5 -0.24 -37.60 37.14
CA THR A 5 0.20 -37.72 35.75
C THR A 5 1.07 -36.52 35.33
N THR A 6 2.29 -36.82 34.92
CA THR A 6 3.18 -35.81 34.31
C THR A 6 3.37 -36.12 32.83
N LYS A 7 3.09 -35.18 31.95
CA LYS A 7 3.22 -35.34 30.50
C LYS A 7 4.11 -34.28 29.90
N TYR A 8 5.08 -34.69 29.10
CA TYR A 8 5.87 -33.81 28.21
C TYR A 8 5.51 -34.15 26.77
N GLU A 9 5.20 -33.15 25.99
CA GLU A 9 4.79 -33.32 24.58
C GLU A 9 5.52 -32.31 23.70
N VAL A 10 6.08 -32.81 22.61
CA VAL A 10 6.63 -31.99 21.52
C VAL A 10 5.96 -32.41 20.23
N SER A 11 5.42 -31.46 19.49
CA SER A 11 4.80 -31.71 18.19
C SER A 11 5.32 -30.76 17.15
N ALA A 12 5.49 -31.25 15.92
CA ALA A 12 5.80 -30.48 14.72
C ALA A 12 4.70 -30.73 13.71
N ASN A 13 4.04 -29.64 13.29
CA ASN A 13 2.99 -29.70 12.28
C ASN A 13 3.45 -28.92 11.04
N ARG A 14 3.31 -29.51 9.87
CA ARG A 14 3.58 -28.86 8.58
C ARG A 14 2.41 -29.04 7.63
N LYS A 15 1.94 -27.94 7.09
CA LYS A 15 0.96 -27.93 6.01
C LYS A 15 1.69 -27.87 4.66
N VAL A 16 1.25 -28.70 3.71
CA VAL A 16 1.78 -28.74 2.35
C VAL A 16 0.77 -28.04 1.45
N GLU A 17 1.01 -26.75 1.19
CA GLU A 17 0.05 -25.87 0.49
C GLU A 17 -0.36 -26.38 -0.89
N ASP A 18 0.58 -26.98 -1.64
CA ASP A 18 0.34 -27.46 -3.01
C ASP A 18 -0.64 -28.67 -3.09
N SER A 19 -0.76 -29.42 -2.02
CA SER A 19 -1.63 -30.59 -1.96
C SER A 19 -2.77 -30.47 -0.94
N GLY A 20 -2.75 -29.41 -0.11
CA GLY A 20 -3.64 -29.25 1.03
C GLY A 20 -3.39 -30.27 2.16
N ALA A 21 -2.35 -31.11 2.02
CA ALA A 21 -2.05 -32.13 3.01
C ALA A 21 -1.42 -31.53 4.27
N SER A 22 -1.64 -32.19 5.41
CA SER A 22 -0.97 -31.86 6.66
C SER A 22 -0.17 -33.09 7.18
N VAL A 23 1.02 -32.80 7.69
CA VAL A 23 1.91 -33.77 8.32
C VAL A 23 2.08 -33.34 9.76
N ASN A 24 1.82 -34.25 10.69
CA ASN A 24 2.02 -34.04 12.11
C ASN A 24 2.98 -35.08 12.66
N LEU A 25 4.05 -34.66 13.30
CA LEU A 25 4.96 -35.53 14.06
C LEU A 25 4.84 -35.15 15.53
N LYS A 26 4.54 -36.15 16.36
CA LYS A 26 4.30 -35.97 17.78
C LYS A 26 5.16 -36.92 18.58
N HIS A 27 5.83 -36.40 19.58
CA HIS A 27 6.51 -37.19 20.61
C HIS A 27 5.96 -36.83 22.00
N SER A 28 5.49 -37.79 22.76
CA SER A 28 5.04 -37.57 24.13
C SER A 28 5.61 -38.57 25.10
N LEU A 29 6.04 -38.08 26.25
CA LEU A 29 6.46 -38.83 27.41
C LEU A 29 5.44 -38.58 28.49
N THR A 30 4.84 -39.69 29.01
CA THR A 30 3.88 -39.60 30.09
C THR A 30 4.37 -40.49 31.25
N ARG A 31 4.38 -39.94 32.45
CA ARG A 31 4.62 -40.65 33.70
C ARG A 31 3.33 -40.62 34.50
N ASN A 32 2.87 -41.81 34.88
CA ASN A 32 1.76 -42.01 35.80
C ASN A 32 2.30 -42.62 37.09
N ASP A 33 2.10 -41.94 38.20
CA ASP A 33 2.41 -42.41 39.54
C ASP A 33 1.11 -42.79 40.23
N GLN A 34 0.96 -44.03 40.62
CA GLN A 34 -0.16 -44.53 41.40
C GLN A 34 0.38 -45.32 42.61
N ASP A 35 0.17 -44.81 43.81
CA ASP A 35 0.69 -45.31 45.09
C ASP A 35 2.22 -45.49 45.08
N SER A 36 2.70 -46.71 44.93
CA SER A 36 4.14 -47.05 44.92
C SER A 36 4.66 -47.42 43.51
N ASP A 37 3.80 -47.47 42.51
CA ASP A 37 4.15 -47.90 41.16
C ASP A 37 4.13 -46.77 40.18
N ALA A 38 5.28 -46.51 39.55
CA ALA A 38 5.41 -45.53 38.48
C ALA A 38 5.41 -46.22 37.11
N SER A 39 4.56 -45.80 36.18
CA SER A 39 4.62 -46.27 34.80
C SER A 39 4.99 -45.14 33.84
N HIS A 40 5.90 -45.45 32.93
CA HIS A 40 6.36 -44.52 31.91
C HIS A 40 5.89 -44.96 30.52
N SER A 41 5.28 -44.06 29.77
CA SER A 41 4.92 -44.30 28.37
C SER A 41 5.59 -43.28 27.43
N ASN A 42 6.12 -43.78 26.33
CA ASN A 42 6.80 -43.03 25.30
C ASN A 42 6.08 -43.26 23.98
N LEU A 43 5.39 -42.25 23.47
CA LEU A 43 4.66 -42.31 22.21
C LEU A 43 5.38 -41.46 21.16
N LEU A 44 5.69 -42.05 20.03
CA LEU A 44 6.04 -41.34 18.79
C LEU A 44 4.91 -41.60 17.80
N ALA A 45 4.30 -40.57 17.29
CA ALA A 45 3.22 -40.62 16.29
C ALA A 45 3.53 -39.75 15.08
N PHE A 46 3.17 -40.25 13.91
CA PHE A 46 3.22 -39.57 12.63
C PHE A 46 1.84 -39.70 12.01
N ASP A 47 1.21 -38.54 11.72
CA ASP A 47 -0.08 -38.46 11.08
C ASP A 47 0.05 -37.72 9.78
N TYR A 48 -0.54 -38.24 8.72
CA TYR A 48 -0.66 -37.63 7.42
C TYR A 48 -2.12 -37.56 7.02
N VAL A 49 -2.62 -36.35 6.75
CA VAL A 49 -4.00 -36.11 6.31
C VAL A 49 -3.95 -35.43 4.95
N ARG A 50 -4.64 -36.01 3.96
CA ARG A 50 -4.75 -35.42 2.62
C ARG A 50 -6.21 -35.22 2.23
N PRO A 51 -6.62 -33.98 1.90
CA PRO A 51 -7.93 -33.72 1.33
C PRO A 51 -8.03 -34.29 -0.08
N LEU A 52 -9.13 -35.00 -0.36
CA LEU A 52 -9.39 -35.62 -1.67
C LEU A 52 -10.43 -34.86 -2.49
N LEU A 53 -11.29 -34.08 -1.86
CA LEU A 53 -12.37 -33.31 -2.51
C LEU A 53 -12.31 -31.84 -2.10
N GLN A 54 -12.92 -31.43 -0.97
CA GLN A 54 -12.82 -30.06 -0.49
C GLN A 54 -11.35 -29.74 -0.14
N ASN A 55 -10.87 -28.56 -0.53
CA ASN A 55 -9.46 -28.17 -0.40
C ASN A 55 -8.47 -29.08 -1.13
N LYS A 56 -8.96 -29.79 -2.18
CA LYS A 56 -8.07 -30.57 -3.03
C LYS A 56 -6.99 -29.67 -3.64
N ASP A 57 -5.78 -30.20 -3.68
CA ASP A 57 -4.60 -29.49 -4.18
C ASP A 57 -4.35 -28.14 -3.49
N GLY A 58 -4.76 -28.02 -2.24
CA GLY A 58 -4.51 -26.85 -1.39
C GLY A 58 -5.23 -25.56 -1.81
N LEU A 59 -6.34 -25.69 -2.51
CA LEU A 59 -7.09 -24.56 -3.07
C LEU A 59 -7.42 -23.48 -2.02
N ASN A 60 -7.90 -23.88 -0.85
CA ASN A 60 -8.22 -22.96 0.25
C ASN A 60 -6.96 -22.46 0.98
N ASP A 61 -5.94 -23.28 1.04
CA ASP A 61 -4.69 -22.96 1.75
C ASP A 61 -3.90 -21.89 1.02
N ARG A 62 -3.90 -21.91 -0.31
CA ARG A 62 -3.23 -20.90 -1.15
C ARG A 62 -4.02 -19.61 -1.33
N LEU A 63 -5.28 -19.54 -0.86
CA LEU A 63 -6.12 -18.35 -1.04
C LEU A 63 -5.40 -17.07 -0.58
N ALA A 64 -4.82 -17.08 0.61
CA ALA A 64 -4.16 -15.90 1.17
C ALA A 64 -2.96 -15.46 0.32
N THR A 65 -2.16 -16.40 -0.17
CA THR A 65 -1.01 -16.15 -1.04
C THR A 65 -1.44 -15.64 -2.41
N ASP A 66 -2.47 -16.24 -3.00
CA ASP A 66 -3.02 -15.83 -4.30
C ASP A 66 -3.60 -14.40 -4.22
N LEU A 67 -4.36 -14.09 -3.16
CA LEU A 67 -4.90 -12.75 -2.94
C LEU A 67 -3.79 -11.72 -2.69
N ALA A 68 -2.77 -12.08 -1.90
CA ALA A 68 -1.63 -11.20 -1.65
C ALA A 68 -0.85 -10.86 -2.93
N SER A 69 -0.72 -11.82 -3.84
CA SER A 69 -0.07 -11.60 -5.15
C SER A 69 -0.86 -10.63 -6.02
N LEU A 70 -2.19 -10.77 -6.07
CA LEU A 70 -3.07 -9.85 -6.79
C LEU A 70 -3.06 -8.44 -6.17
N ASP A 71 -3.08 -8.36 -4.83
CA ASP A 71 -2.98 -7.10 -4.11
C ASP A 71 -1.63 -6.40 -4.36
N LEU A 72 -0.54 -7.16 -4.48
CA LEU A 72 0.78 -6.62 -4.82
C LEU A 72 0.75 -5.98 -6.22
N MET A 73 0.20 -6.68 -7.23
CA MET A 73 0.07 -6.16 -8.60
C MET A 73 -0.80 -4.89 -8.63
N ALA A 74 -1.94 -4.89 -7.94
CA ALA A 74 -2.80 -3.71 -7.83
C ALA A 74 -2.10 -2.54 -7.14
N LYS A 75 -1.27 -2.81 -6.13
CA LYS A 75 -0.46 -1.79 -5.44
C LYS A 75 0.65 -1.22 -6.31
N GLN A 76 1.28 -2.01 -7.18
CA GLN A 76 2.26 -1.50 -8.14
C GLN A 76 1.63 -0.49 -9.09
N VAL A 77 0.47 -0.81 -9.69
CA VAL A 77 -0.28 0.12 -10.54
C VAL A 77 -0.68 1.39 -9.78
N SER A 78 -1.13 1.23 -8.53
CA SER A 78 -1.49 2.35 -7.66
C SER A 78 -0.30 3.25 -7.32
N LEU A 79 0.90 2.68 -7.19
CA LEU A 79 2.14 3.43 -6.93
C LEU A 79 2.54 4.28 -8.14
N GLU A 80 2.43 3.74 -9.34
CA GLU A 80 2.69 4.48 -10.59
C GLU A 80 1.74 5.67 -10.72
N GLU A 81 0.45 5.48 -10.44
CA GLU A 81 -0.56 6.56 -10.44
C GLU A 81 -0.23 7.64 -9.40
N GLN A 82 0.20 7.23 -8.20
CA GLN A 82 0.63 8.18 -7.18
C GLN A 82 1.89 8.94 -7.59
N ALA A 83 2.84 8.28 -8.25
CA ALA A 83 4.05 8.93 -8.75
C ALA A 83 3.72 9.98 -9.83
N GLU A 84 2.83 9.67 -10.76
CA GLU A 84 2.37 10.64 -11.77
C GLU A 84 1.60 11.81 -11.14
N THR A 85 0.69 11.53 -10.20
CA THR A 85 -0.03 12.59 -9.47
C THR A 85 0.95 13.49 -8.71
N PHE A 86 1.97 12.89 -8.09
CA PHE A 86 3.03 13.64 -7.42
C PHE A 86 3.76 14.55 -8.42
N LEU A 87 4.23 14.01 -9.55
CA LEU A 87 4.94 14.77 -10.57
C LEU A 87 4.04 15.87 -11.16
N ALA A 88 2.79 15.57 -11.47
CA ALA A 88 1.83 16.56 -11.97
C ALA A 88 1.62 17.72 -10.98
N SER A 89 1.51 17.41 -9.68
CA SER A 89 1.39 18.43 -8.64
C SER A 89 2.63 19.34 -8.55
N LYS A 90 3.85 18.78 -8.77
CA LYS A 90 5.09 19.56 -8.78
C LYS A 90 5.22 20.42 -10.04
N LEU A 91 4.81 19.86 -11.18
CA LEU A 91 4.77 20.61 -12.44
C LEU A 91 3.79 21.78 -12.35
N SER A 92 2.60 21.58 -11.75
CA SER A 92 1.65 22.68 -11.50
C SER A 92 2.28 23.79 -10.66
N LYS A 93 2.96 23.45 -9.56
CA LYS A 93 3.69 24.41 -8.72
C LYS A 93 4.78 25.17 -9.48
N PHE A 94 5.47 24.48 -10.39
CA PHE A 94 6.48 25.09 -11.24
C PHE A 94 5.86 26.11 -12.22
N ILE A 95 4.71 25.75 -12.82
CA ILE A 95 3.96 26.65 -13.70
C ILE A 95 3.42 27.86 -12.91
N ASP A 96 2.90 27.64 -11.70
CA ASP A 96 2.43 28.69 -10.80
C ASP A 96 3.56 29.68 -10.45
N LEU A 97 4.78 29.17 -10.22
CA LEU A 97 5.95 30.01 -9.99
C LEU A 97 6.29 30.88 -11.21
N ALA A 98 6.27 30.28 -12.42
CA ALA A 98 6.47 31.01 -13.67
C ALA A 98 5.45 32.13 -13.84
N LEU A 99 4.18 31.85 -13.58
CA LEU A 99 3.09 32.83 -13.61
C LEU A 99 3.31 33.96 -12.60
N LYS A 100 3.71 33.65 -11.37
CA LYS A 100 4.01 34.67 -10.35
C LYS A 100 5.19 35.56 -10.74
N GLN A 101 6.22 35.01 -11.41
CA GLN A 101 7.33 35.79 -11.94
C GLN A 101 6.84 36.81 -13.00
N GLU A 102 5.98 36.38 -13.90
CA GLU A 102 5.43 37.27 -14.93
C GLU A 102 4.51 38.36 -14.34
N VAL A 103 3.71 38.00 -13.31
CA VAL A 103 2.88 38.95 -12.55
C VAL A 103 3.74 40.06 -11.90
N VAL A 104 4.86 39.67 -11.26
CA VAL A 104 5.79 40.65 -10.65
C VAL A 104 6.36 41.58 -11.72
N LYS A 105 6.78 41.03 -12.86
CA LYS A 105 7.30 41.81 -13.97
C LYS A 105 6.27 42.83 -14.51
N ASN A 106 5.01 42.39 -14.67
CA ASN A 106 3.91 43.26 -15.10
C ASN A 106 3.60 44.36 -14.06
N HIS A 107 3.63 44.05 -12.75
CA HIS A 107 3.45 45.05 -11.71
C HIS A 107 4.64 46.06 -11.65
N GLN A 108 5.87 45.60 -11.96
CA GLN A 108 7.01 46.50 -12.07
C GLN A 108 6.81 47.50 -13.23
N ILE A 109 6.40 47.03 -14.41
CA ILE A 109 6.10 47.87 -15.55
C ILE A 109 4.99 48.87 -15.20
N ALA A 110 3.91 48.42 -14.54
CA ALA A 110 2.81 49.27 -14.11
C ALA A 110 3.27 50.36 -13.11
N LEU A 111 4.16 50.01 -12.18
CA LEU A 111 4.75 50.99 -11.25
C LEU A 111 5.57 52.04 -12.00
N ASP A 112 6.42 51.62 -12.95
CA ASP A 112 7.28 52.52 -13.71
C ASP A 112 6.44 53.50 -14.59
N LEU A 113 5.38 52.97 -15.22
CA LEU A 113 4.44 53.81 -15.97
C LEU A 113 3.67 54.80 -15.08
N SER A 114 3.20 54.30 -13.91
CA SER A 114 2.48 55.15 -12.95
C SER A 114 3.39 56.26 -12.37
N LYS A 115 4.69 55.97 -12.19
CA LYS A 115 5.68 56.95 -11.76
C LYS A 115 5.91 58.01 -12.83
N GLN A 116 6.12 57.60 -14.09
CA GLN A 116 6.29 58.54 -15.22
C GLN A 116 5.08 59.46 -15.36
N GLN A 117 3.86 58.92 -15.19
CA GLN A 117 2.64 59.73 -15.26
C GLN A 117 2.56 60.71 -14.08
N LEU A 118 2.97 60.26 -12.88
CA LEU A 118 3.01 61.13 -11.71
C LEU A 118 3.99 62.30 -11.90
N ASP A 119 5.22 62.00 -12.38
CA ASP A 119 6.26 63.01 -12.62
C ASP A 119 5.75 64.06 -13.64
N LEU A 120 5.07 63.61 -14.70
CA LEU A 120 4.46 64.48 -15.72
C LEU A 120 3.32 65.34 -15.14
N ASP A 121 2.47 64.77 -14.27
CA ASP A 121 1.36 65.50 -13.68
C ASP A 121 1.83 66.44 -12.56
N GLU A 122 2.96 66.21 -11.88
CA GLU A 122 3.61 67.16 -10.99
C GLU A 122 4.11 68.35 -11.76
N GLU A 123 4.77 68.19 -12.94
CA GLU A 123 5.21 69.28 -13.81
C GLU A 123 4.01 70.13 -14.33
N LYS A 124 2.93 69.47 -14.77
CA LYS A 124 1.71 70.16 -15.19
C LYS A 124 1.06 70.94 -14.05
N TYR A 125 1.07 70.39 -12.82
CA TYR A 125 0.51 71.11 -11.67
C TYR A 125 1.35 72.36 -11.33
N GLU A 126 2.66 72.27 -11.37
CA GLU A 126 3.58 73.39 -11.15
C GLU A 126 3.35 74.53 -12.19
N ASN A 127 3.03 74.14 -13.43
CA ASN A 127 2.66 75.05 -14.50
C ASN A 127 1.18 75.48 -14.47
N SER A 128 0.43 75.15 -13.40
CA SER A 128 -0.99 75.45 -13.25
C SER A 128 -1.92 74.90 -14.36
N LEU A 129 -1.52 73.77 -14.99
CA LEU A 129 -2.26 73.16 -16.09
C LEU A 129 -3.29 72.13 -15.64
N ILE A 130 -3.18 71.67 -14.40
CA ILE A 130 -4.13 70.71 -13.79
C ILE A 130 -4.47 71.13 -12.39
N ASP A 131 -5.63 70.57 -11.87
CA ASP A 131 -6.08 70.81 -10.52
C ASP A 131 -5.38 69.92 -9.54
N LYS A 132 -5.29 70.34 -8.27
CA LYS A 132 -4.71 69.57 -7.14
C LYS A 132 -5.39 68.21 -6.95
N SER A 133 -6.69 68.11 -7.26
CA SER A 133 -7.44 66.85 -7.16
C SER A 133 -6.90 65.79 -8.11
N VAL A 134 -6.52 66.15 -9.34
CA VAL A 134 -5.92 65.26 -10.35
C VAL A 134 -4.56 64.75 -9.87
N LEU A 135 -3.73 65.66 -9.37
CA LEU A 135 -2.42 65.29 -8.83
C LEU A 135 -2.53 64.30 -7.63
N ILE A 136 -3.51 64.52 -6.72
CA ILE A 136 -3.76 63.61 -5.59
C ILE A 136 -4.20 62.26 -6.10
N GLN A 137 -5.09 62.17 -7.08
CA GLN A 137 -5.51 60.89 -7.68
C GLN A 137 -4.32 60.11 -8.29
N GLN A 138 -3.42 60.82 -8.96
CA GLN A 138 -2.24 60.20 -9.56
C GLN A 138 -1.25 59.72 -8.50
N LYS A 139 -1.06 60.47 -7.39
CA LYS A 139 -0.26 60.03 -6.24
C LYS A 139 -0.85 58.78 -5.62
N ASP A 140 -2.16 58.71 -5.48
CA ASP A 140 -2.86 57.52 -4.98
C ASP A 140 -2.68 56.29 -5.91
N SER A 141 -2.76 56.50 -7.23
CA SER A 141 -2.51 55.47 -8.25
C SER A 141 -1.08 54.91 -8.16
N TYR A 142 -0.07 55.78 -8.02
CA TYR A 142 1.32 55.38 -7.83
C TYR A 142 1.51 54.58 -6.56
N VAL A 143 0.91 54.99 -5.42
CA VAL A 143 0.99 54.26 -4.16
C VAL A 143 0.35 52.87 -4.29
N LYS A 144 -0.80 52.78 -4.96
CA LYS A 144 -1.47 51.49 -5.23
C LYS A 144 -0.61 50.56 -6.09
N ALA A 145 0.00 51.07 -7.18
CA ALA A 145 0.91 50.25 -8.00
C ALA A 145 2.12 49.76 -7.20
N LYS A 146 2.68 50.60 -6.32
CA LYS A 146 3.77 50.21 -5.42
C LYS A 146 3.37 49.11 -4.43
N GLN A 147 2.15 49.21 -3.87
CA GLN A 147 1.63 48.17 -2.96
C GLN A 147 1.41 46.87 -3.71
N GLN A 148 0.87 46.88 -4.93
CA GLN A 148 0.67 45.67 -5.75
C GLN A 148 1.99 44.98 -6.09
N LEU A 149 3.03 45.75 -6.46
CA LEU A 149 4.36 45.19 -6.68
C LEU A 149 4.94 44.54 -5.40
N LEU A 150 4.82 45.24 -4.27
CA LEU A 150 5.32 44.69 -2.99
C LEU A 150 4.60 43.38 -2.60
N GLN A 151 3.27 43.34 -2.79
CA GLN A 151 2.49 42.17 -2.52
C GLN A 151 2.87 41.00 -3.41
N SER A 152 2.88 41.20 -4.73
CA SER A 152 3.25 40.17 -5.71
C SER A 152 4.69 39.67 -5.52
N SER A 153 5.62 40.57 -5.16
CA SER A 153 7.00 40.17 -4.85
C SER A 153 7.10 39.27 -3.62
N LYS A 154 6.32 39.57 -2.59
CA LYS A 154 6.26 38.66 -1.38
C LYS A 154 5.65 37.30 -1.71
N GLU A 155 4.57 37.28 -2.51
CA GLU A 155 3.96 36.04 -2.95
C GLU A 155 4.93 35.19 -3.78
N LEU A 156 5.70 35.81 -4.67
CA LEU A 156 6.73 35.13 -5.45
C LEU A 156 7.82 34.52 -4.56
N ILE A 157 8.28 35.24 -3.54
CA ILE A 157 9.29 34.73 -2.59
C ILE A 157 8.75 33.51 -1.82
N ILE A 158 7.50 33.55 -1.38
CA ILE A 158 6.86 32.44 -0.68
C ILE A 158 6.78 31.21 -1.59
N GLU A 159 6.24 31.37 -2.80
CA GLU A 159 6.08 30.27 -3.76
C GLU A 159 7.44 29.66 -4.16
N ARG A 160 8.46 30.51 -4.38
CA ARG A 160 9.83 30.09 -4.66
C ARG A 160 10.41 29.25 -3.53
N ARG A 161 10.22 29.67 -2.27
CA ARG A 161 10.68 28.95 -1.09
C ARG A 161 9.95 27.63 -0.90
N GLU A 162 8.64 27.62 -1.10
CA GLU A 162 7.85 26.39 -1.03
C GLU A 162 8.31 25.37 -2.07
N LEU A 163 8.48 25.78 -3.31
CA LEU A 163 8.95 24.89 -4.37
C LEU A 163 10.39 24.43 -4.11
N ALA A 164 11.29 25.30 -3.68
CA ALA A 164 12.67 24.96 -3.34
C ALA A 164 12.73 23.89 -2.23
N ASN A 165 11.97 24.07 -1.15
CA ASN A 165 11.86 23.11 -0.07
C ASN A 165 11.30 21.75 -0.55
N LEU A 166 10.34 21.80 -1.47
CA LEU A 166 9.66 20.63 -1.97
C LEU A 166 10.55 19.71 -2.82
N ILE A 167 11.50 20.31 -3.57
CA ILE A 167 12.43 19.58 -4.44
C ILE A 167 13.86 19.50 -3.88
N GLY A 168 14.07 20.04 -2.68
CA GLY A 168 15.36 19.99 -1.98
C GLY A 168 16.46 20.89 -2.57
N LEU A 169 16.09 21.96 -3.28
CA LEU A 169 17.02 22.95 -3.81
C LEU A 169 17.09 24.20 -2.93
N LYS A 170 18.10 25.04 -3.18
CA LYS A 170 18.18 26.35 -2.51
C LYS A 170 17.26 27.33 -3.22
N GLU A 171 16.63 28.23 -2.46
CA GLU A 171 15.75 29.28 -2.98
C GLU A 171 16.44 30.14 -4.06
N SER A 172 17.75 30.41 -3.91
CA SER A 172 18.57 31.18 -4.84
C SER A 172 18.65 30.55 -6.24
N ASP A 173 18.54 29.24 -6.32
CA ASP A 173 18.77 28.47 -7.55
C ASP A 173 17.46 28.26 -8.32
N MET A 174 16.34 28.74 -7.77
CA MET A 174 15.00 28.63 -8.34
C MET A 174 14.70 29.77 -9.30
N ILE A 175 15.20 29.65 -10.52
CA ILE A 175 14.84 30.51 -11.64
C ILE A 175 14.03 29.65 -12.63
N VAL A 176 12.82 30.10 -12.94
CA VAL A 176 11.96 29.44 -13.94
C VAL A 176 12.07 30.22 -15.24
N ASP A 177 12.56 29.51 -16.26
CA ASP A 177 12.55 30.00 -17.64
C ASP A 177 11.54 29.17 -18.44
N LEU A 178 10.28 29.58 -18.39
CA LEU A 178 9.16 28.96 -19.06
C LEU A 178 8.36 29.99 -19.84
N ASP A 179 8.22 29.81 -21.14
CA ASP A 179 7.28 30.59 -21.94
C ASP A 179 5.85 30.07 -21.70
N LEU A 180 5.08 30.85 -20.93
CA LEU A 180 3.69 30.54 -20.61
C LEU A 180 2.74 30.69 -21.82
N PHE A 181 3.19 31.30 -22.91
CA PHE A 181 2.37 31.58 -24.09
C PHE A 181 2.68 30.62 -25.25
N GLU A 182 3.64 29.74 -25.10
CA GLU A 182 3.93 28.72 -26.10
C GLU A 182 2.78 27.71 -26.19
N VAL A 183 2.16 27.60 -27.35
CA VAL A 183 1.06 26.68 -27.59
C VAL A 183 1.60 25.33 -28.03
N HIS A 184 1.50 24.35 -27.17
CA HIS A 184 1.82 22.97 -27.52
C HIS A 184 0.60 22.27 -28.13
N ASN A 185 0.76 21.72 -29.34
CA ASN A 185 -0.27 20.88 -29.94
C ASN A 185 -0.25 19.51 -29.25
N LEU A 186 -1.35 19.19 -28.57
CA LEU A 186 -1.54 17.87 -27.99
C LEU A 186 -1.73 16.84 -29.11
N THR A 187 -0.99 15.74 -29.04
CA THR A 187 -1.20 14.62 -29.95
C THR A 187 -2.57 14.00 -29.69
N GLU A 188 -3.37 13.82 -30.72
CA GLU A 188 -4.65 13.10 -30.62
C GLU A 188 -4.37 11.67 -30.17
N ILE A 189 -4.94 11.29 -29.03
CA ILE A 189 -4.85 9.91 -28.50
C ILE A 189 -6.14 9.20 -28.93
N GLU A 190 -5.99 8.06 -29.59
CA GLU A 190 -7.11 7.17 -29.94
C GLU A 190 -7.83 6.72 -28.65
N PRO A 191 -9.16 6.94 -28.52
CA PRO A 191 -9.88 6.57 -27.30
C PRO A 191 -9.77 5.09 -26.94
N SER A 192 -9.63 4.23 -27.93
CA SER A 192 -9.48 2.77 -27.75
C SER A 192 -8.15 2.40 -27.09
N SER A 193 -7.05 3.07 -27.44
CA SER A 193 -5.75 2.85 -26.80
C SER A 193 -5.75 3.39 -25.37
N PHE A 194 -6.35 4.55 -25.14
CA PHE A 194 -6.46 5.13 -23.81
C PHE A 194 -7.20 4.21 -22.82
N VAL A 195 -8.34 3.61 -23.25
CA VAL A 195 -9.08 2.68 -22.38
C VAL A 195 -8.26 1.44 -22.08
N LYS A 196 -7.56 0.86 -23.09
CA LYS A 196 -6.76 -0.35 -22.92
C LYS A 196 -5.58 -0.16 -21.98
N ASP A 197 -4.93 1.00 -22.04
CA ASP A 197 -3.74 1.31 -21.26
C ASP A 197 -4.07 2.00 -19.92
N SER A 198 -5.37 2.23 -19.66
CA SER A 198 -5.82 2.87 -18.43
C SER A 198 -5.51 2.04 -17.19
N ARG A 199 -4.75 2.61 -16.26
CA ARG A 199 -4.45 1.99 -14.96
C ARG A 199 -5.69 1.75 -14.11
N LEU A 200 -6.73 2.58 -14.27
CA LEU A 200 -8.01 2.36 -13.61
C LEU A 200 -8.65 1.03 -14.06
N ILE A 201 -8.63 0.76 -15.36
CA ILE A 201 -9.14 -0.51 -15.91
C ILE A 201 -8.30 -1.68 -15.40
N GLN A 202 -6.97 -1.58 -15.44
CA GLN A 202 -6.08 -2.62 -14.91
C GLN A 202 -6.38 -2.91 -13.43
N LYS A 203 -6.65 -1.89 -12.62
CA LYS A 203 -7.02 -2.07 -11.21
C LYS A 203 -8.35 -2.83 -11.07
N PHE A 204 -9.35 -2.51 -11.88
CA PHE A 204 -10.61 -3.26 -11.89
C PHE A 204 -10.42 -4.71 -12.33
N ASP A 205 -9.51 -4.99 -13.26
CA ASP A 205 -9.20 -6.36 -13.67
C ASP A 205 -8.56 -7.16 -12.52
N PHE A 206 -7.68 -6.56 -11.71
CA PHE A 206 -7.16 -7.20 -10.49
C PHE A 206 -8.25 -7.42 -9.44
N ASP A 207 -9.14 -6.45 -9.21
CA ASP A 207 -10.28 -6.61 -8.30
C ASP A 207 -11.21 -7.74 -8.77
N LYS A 208 -11.50 -7.81 -10.06
CA LYS A 208 -12.29 -8.90 -10.68
C LYS A 208 -11.63 -10.26 -10.47
N ALA A 209 -10.31 -10.37 -10.73
CA ALA A 209 -9.57 -11.60 -10.53
C ALA A 209 -9.59 -12.03 -9.05
N ARG A 210 -9.48 -11.07 -8.13
CA ARG A 210 -9.57 -11.30 -6.68
C ARG A 210 -10.94 -11.89 -6.29
N PHE A 211 -12.04 -11.29 -6.77
CA PHE A 211 -13.38 -11.79 -6.48
C PHE A 211 -13.63 -13.17 -7.12
N GLN A 212 -13.14 -13.40 -8.34
CA GLN A 212 -13.22 -14.72 -8.97
C GLN A 212 -12.47 -15.77 -8.16
N ARG A 213 -11.28 -15.45 -7.66
CA ARG A 213 -10.50 -16.36 -6.81
C ARG A 213 -11.22 -16.66 -5.49
N GLN A 214 -11.85 -15.68 -4.88
CA GLN A 214 -12.67 -15.87 -3.68
C GLN A 214 -13.89 -16.73 -3.96
N LEU A 215 -14.58 -16.51 -5.08
CA LEU A 215 -15.76 -17.28 -5.49
C LEU A 215 -15.43 -18.78 -5.59
N ILE A 216 -14.35 -19.14 -6.29
CA ILE A 216 -13.87 -20.52 -6.39
C ILE A 216 -13.66 -21.14 -5.00
N THR A 217 -13.13 -20.38 -4.04
CA THR A 217 -12.94 -20.86 -2.66
C THR A 217 -14.28 -21.05 -1.93
N PHE A 218 -15.25 -20.17 -2.14
CA PHE A 218 -16.57 -20.33 -1.56
C PHE A 218 -17.31 -21.55 -2.14
N GLU A 219 -17.20 -21.76 -3.44
CA GLU A 219 -17.76 -22.95 -4.10
C GLU A 219 -17.12 -24.24 -3.57
N ASP A 220 -15.80 -24.27 -3.43
CA ASP A 220 -15.09 -25.42 -2.84
C ASP A 220 -15.55 -25.71 -1.41
N LYS A 221 -15.78 -24.69 -0.59
CA LYS A 221 -16.25 -24.84 0.80
C LYS A 221 -17.67 -25.43 0.90
N THR A 222 -18.46 -25.39 -0.13
CA THR A 222 -19.78 -26.04 -0.17
C THR A 222 -19.70 -27.53 -0.50
N MET A 223 -18.54 -28.00 -0.97
CA MET A 223 -18.34 -29.42 -1.27
C MET A 223 -18.20 -30.27 0.00
N PRO A 224 -18.52 -31.58 -0.07
CA PRO A 224 -18.21 -32.50 1.01
C PRO A 224 -16.69 -32.51 1.31
N SER A 225 -16.34 -32.54 2.57
CA SER A 225 -14.96 -32.81 2.97
C SER A 225 -14.71 -34.31 2.97
N VAL A 226 -13.74 -34.75 2.17
CA VAL A 226 -13.28 -36.14 2.11
C VAL A 226 -11.78 -36.13 2.31
N ASN A 227 -11.33 -36.71 3.45
CA ASN A 227 -9.93 -36.72 3.83
C ASN A 227 -9.40 -38.15 3.95
N LEU A 228 -8.25 -38.41 3.35
CA LEU A 228 -7.47 -39.64 3.58
C LEU A 228 -6.55 -39.40 4.79
N ASN A 229 -6.67 -40.24 5.79
CA ASN A 229 -5.85 -40.21 7.00
C ASN A 229 -4.92 -41.45 7.04
N LEU A 230 -3.64 -41.19 7.24
CA LEU A 230 -2.63 -42.21 7.46
C LEU A 230 -1.95 -41.93 8.80
N GLY A 231 -1.96 -42.90 9.70
CA GLY A 231 -1.33 -42.82 11.01
C GLY A 231 -0.28 -43.90 11.18
N LEU A 232 0.86 -43.53 11.73
CA LEU A 232 1.89 -44.45 12.19
C LEU A 232 2.22 -44.09 13.64
N SER A 233 2.23 -45.04 14.56
CA SER A 233 2.64 -44.78 15.93
C SER A 233 3.49 -45.89 16.52
N SER A 234 4.33 -45.51 17.45
CA SER A 234 5.19 -46.39 18.20
C SER A 234 5.07 -46.03 19.67
N LEU A 235 4.57 -46.98 20.47
CA LEU A 235 4.31 -46.81 21.88
C LEU A 235 5.21 -47.76 22.68
N GLY A 236 6.04 -47.21 23.55
CA GLY A 236 6.79 -47.99 24.54
C GLY A 236 6.23 -47.74 25.94
N LYS A 237 6.07 -48.81 26.73
CA LYS A 237 5.63 -48.75 28.13
C LYS A 237 6.59 -49.52 29.01
N ASN A 238 6.96 -48.96 30.15
CA ASN A 238 7.79 -49.62 31.14
C ASN A 238 7.70 -48.90 32.50
N ASP A 239 8.00 -49.63 33.58
CA ASP A 239 8.08 -49.06 34.93
C ASP A 239 9.29 -48.14 35.11
N LYS A 240 10.32 -48.30 34.24
CA LYS A 240 11.51 -47.45 34.21
C LYS A 240 11.51 -46.53 33.00
N TYR A 241 11.89 -45.27 33.20
CA TYR A 241 11.93 -44.25 32.13
C TYR A 241 12.69 -44.72 30.88
N PHE A 242 13.94 -45.21 31.04
CA PHE A 242 14.72 -45.70 29.90
C PHE A 242 14.20 -47.00 29.29
N GLY A 243 13.50 -47.83 30.06
CA GLY A 243 12.87 -49.03 29.56
C GLY A 243 11.72 -48.78 28.58
N SER A 244 11.06 -47.62 28.68
CA SER A 244 9.99 -47.21 27.75
C SER A 244 10.48 -46.92 26.33
N PHE A 245 11.79 -46.79 26.11
CA PHE A 245 12.39 -46.63 24.78
C PHE A 245 12.74 -48.00 24.12
N GLY A 246 12.85 -49.06 24.86
CA GLY A 246 13.33 -50.36 24.38
C GLY A 246 12.23 -51.25 23.80
N ASN A 247 11.17 -51.51 24.56
CA ASN A 247 10.09 -52.39 24.13
C ASN A 247 8.94 -51.56 23.55
N ARG A 248 8.78 -51.59 22.22
CA ARG A 248 7.85 -50.69 21.51
C ARG A 248 6.86 -51.48 20.67
N ASP A 249 5.60 -51.13 20.84
CA ASP A 249 4.51 -51.60 19.99
C ASP A 249 4.34 -50.64 18.84
N TYR A 250 4.21 -51.15 17.63
CA TYR A 250 3.98 -50.36 16.42
C TYR A 250 2.54 -50.54 15.97
N SER A 251 1.88 -49.44 15.63
CA SER A 251 0.55 -49.47 15.06
C SER A 251 0.49 -48.55 13.83
N TRP A 252 -0.35 -48.92 12.89
CA TRP A 252 -0.66 -48.13 11.73
C TRP A 252 -2.17 -48.06 11.54
N SER A 253 -2.63 -46.96 10.95
CA SER A 253 -4.04 -46.76 10.66
C SER A 253 -4.18 -46.14 9.28
N VAL A 254 -5.22 -46.54 8.56
CA VAL A 254 -5.68 -45.90 7.31
C VAL A 254 -7.16 -45.68 7.45
N GLY A 255 -7.60 -44.47 7.20
CA GLY A 255 -9.01 -44.09 7.29
C GLY A 255 -9.40 -43.07 6.24
N VAL A 256 -10.69 -43.00 5.97
CA VAL A 256 -11.29 -41.95 5.16
C VAL A 256 -12.37 -41.28 5.98
N ASP A 257 -12.22 -40.01 6.22
CA ASP A 257 -13.23 -39.17 6.88
C ASP A 257 -14.07 -38.47 5.84
N ILE A 258 -15.39 -38.58 5.97
CA ILE A 258 -16.34 -37.88 5.09
C ILE A 258 -17.24 -37.01 5.96
N SER A 259 -17.30 -35.73 5.68
CA SER A 259 -18.25 -34.79 6.29
C SER A 259 -18.93 -33.92 5.23
N TYR A 260 -20.20 -33.66 5.43
CA TYR A 260 -20.99 -32.82 4.52
C TYR A 260 -21.59 -31.65 5.30
N PRO A 261 -21.35 -30.38 4.84
CA PRO A 261 -21.99 -29.23 5.45
C PRO A 261 -23.48 -29.25 5.11
N LEU A 262 -24.32 -29.56 6.11
CA LEU A 262 -25.77 -29.35 6.00
C LEU A 262 -26.00 -27.87 6.29
N GLY A 263 -26.41 -27.10 5.26
CA GLY A 263 -26.56 -25.65 5.26
C GLY A 263 -27.43 -25.04 6.33
#